data_1b2d834f558346b6a588b01e707d9587
#
_entry.id   1b2d834f558346b6a588b01e707d9587
#
_cell.length_a   1.000
_cell.length_b   1.000
_cell.length_c   1.000
_cell.angle_alpha   90.00
_cell.angle_beta   90.00
_cell.angle_gamma   90.00
#
_symmetry.space_group_name_H-M   'P 1'
#
loop_
_entity.id
_entity.type
_entity.pdbx_description
1 polymer ?
#
loop_
_entity_poly.entity_id
_entity_poly.type
_entity_poly.pdbx_seq_one_letter_code
_entity_poly.pdbx_strand_id
1 'polypeptide(L)'
;TDYTLANGTLTISAGSTSGTITIGSIVDDSLDEANETVIVTLSSPSNATLGSDDAHTYTITDNDSAPVVDFNTTSSNGAESTSSKALTVDLSAASAQDVTVDYAVTGTATGSGTDYTLANGTLTISAGSTSGTITIASIVNDSLDEANETVIVTLSSPSNATLGSDSVHTYTINDNDNAP
;
A
#
# COMPACT_ATOMS: atom_id res chain seq x y z
N THR A 1 -17.40 8.71 -3.52
CA THR A 1 -18.02 9.98 -3.00
C THR A 1 -18.35 9.75 -1.55
N ASP A 2 -17.71 10.48 -0.65
CA ASP A 2 -17.63 10.19 0.78
C ASP A 2 -18.75 10.89 1.57
N TYR A 3 -19.45 11.83 0.94
CA TYR A 3 -20.58 12.53 1.53
C TYR A 3 -21.51 13.15 0.49
N THR A 4 -22.65 13.65 0.94
CA THR A 4 -23.60 14.39 0.11
C THR A 4 -23.85 15.80 0.67
N LEU A 5 -23.40 16.80 -0.06
CA LEU A 5 -23.74 18.22 0.14
C LEU A 5 -23.50 18.97 -1.17
N ALA A 6 -24.55 19.55 -1.74
CA ALA A 6 -24.44 20.42 -2.91
C ALA A 6 -24.40 21.90 -2.49
N ASN A 7 -23.81 22.74 -3.33
CA ASN A 7 -23.91 24.18 -3.17
C ASN A 7 -25.37 24.61 -3.22
N GLY A 8 -25.77 25.56 -2.37
CA GLY A 8 -27.15 26.00 -2.28
C GLY A 8 -27.30 27.30 -1.49
N THR A 9 -28.54 27.65 -1.18
CA THR A 9 -28.85 28.82 -0.37
C THR A 9 -29.53 28.39 0.92
N LEU A 10 -28.93 28.80 2.05
CA LEU A 10 -29.57 28.67 3.35
C LEU A 10 -30.53 29.86 3.56
N THR A 11 -31.77 29.56 3.89
CA THR A 11 -32.74 30.57 4.28
C THR A 11 -33.05 30.50 5.76
N ILE A 12 -32.77 31.59 6.49
CA ILE A 12 -33.18 31.77 7.87
C ILE A 12 -34.50 32.56 7.82
N SER A 13 -35.61 31.96 8.27
CA SER A 13 -36.94 32.55 8.18
C SER A 13 -37.08 33.78 9.11
N ALA A 14 -37.97 34.72 8.72
CA ALA A 14 -38.25 35.88 9.54
C ALA A 14 -38.67 35.47 10.97
N GLY A 15 -38.04 36.07 11.98
CA GLY A 15 -38.23 35.76 13.40
C GLY A 15 -37.35 34.61 13.93
N SER A 16 -36.64 33.89 13.05
CA SER A 16 -35.65 32.88 13.45
C SER A 16 -34.26 33.51 13.59
N THR A 17 -33.44 32.93 14.45
CA THR A 17 -32.05 33.37 14.71
C THR A 17 -31.00 32.37 14.22
N SER A 18 -31.43 31.24 13.64
CA SER A 18 -30.53 30.18 13.16
C SER A 18 -31.14 29.41 11.99
N GLY A 19 -30.26 28.76 11.24
CA GLY A 19 -30.57 27.77 10.21
C GLY A 19 -29.48 26.69 10.23
N THR A 20 -29.74 25.56 9.56
CA THR A 20 -28.81 24.41 9.56
C THR A 20 -28.45 24.04 8.13
N ILE A 21 -27.16 23.81 7.90
CA ILE A 21 -26.63 23.13 6.72
C ILE A 21 -26.23 21.72 7.16
N THR A 22 -26.68 20.71 6.45
CA THR A 22 -26.41 19.31 6.81
C THR A 22 -25.46 18.67 5.80
N ILE A 23 -24.31 18.18 6.29
CA ILE A 23 -23.46 17.25 5.55
C ILE A 23 -24.12 15.89 5.75
N GLY A 24 -24.66 15.31 4.68
CA GLY A 24 -25.40 14.05 4.76
C GLY A 24 -24.72 12.90 4.04
N SER A 25 -25.21 11.69 4.29
CA SER A 25 -24.74 10.46 3.63
C SER A 25 -23.22 10.32 3.66
N ILE A 26 -22.63 10.53 4.86
CA ILE A 26 -21.22 10.19 5.07
C ILE A 26 -21.12 8.67 4.89
N VAL A 27 -20.22 8.25 4.02
CA VAL A 27 -19.98 6.84 3.69
C VAL A 27 -19.00 6.26 4.71
N ASP A 28 -19.33 5.09 5.21
CA ASP A 28 -18.50 4.24 6.06
C ASP A 28 -18.32 2.92 5.30
N ASP A 29 -17.09 2.57 4.94
CA ASP A 29 -16.80 1.32 4.22
C ASP A 29 -15.79 0.45 4.99
N SER A 30 -14.85 -0.19 4.38
CA SER A 30 -13.85 -1.06 5.05
C SER A 30 -12.45 -0.89 4.45
N LEU A 31 -12.22 0.24 3.81
CA LEU A 31 -10.93 0.58 3.21
C LEU A 31 -10.19 1.56 4.12
N ASP A 32 -8.95 1.24 4.46
CA ASP A 32 -8.02 2.19 5.11
C ASP A 32 -7.79 3.38 4.18
N GLU A 33 -8.19 4.56 4.63
CA GLU A 33 -8.16 5.82 3.90
C GLU A 33 -7.44 6.92 4.69
N ALA A 34 -7.08 7.99 4.01
CA ALA A 34 -6.66 9.20 4.69
C ALA A 34 -7.89 9.98 5.20
N ASN A 35 -7.77 10.63 6.37
CA ASN A 35 -8.80 11.56 6.81
C ASN A 35 -9.06 12.64 5.77
N GLU A 36 -10.34 12.94 5.51
CA GLU A 36 -10.78 13.92 4.53
C GLU A 36 -11.48 15.12 5.18
N THR A 37 -11.64 16.20 4.43
CA THR A 37 -12.29 17.39 4.95
C THR A 37 -13.39 17.92 4.01
N VAL A 38 -14.50 18.35 4.61
CA VAL A 38 -15.56 19.10 3.94
C VAL A 38 -15.51 20.54 4.44
N ILE A 39 -15.28 21.49 3.54
CA ILE A 39 -15.26 22.92 3.88
C ILE A 39 -16.54 23.57 3.35
N VAL A 40 -17.35 24.10 4.25
CA VAL A 40 -18.57 24.86 3.93
C VAL A 40 -18.29 26.35 4.17
N THR A 41 -18.39 27.15 3.09
CA THR A 41 -18.15 28.59 3.17
C THR A 41 -19.45 29.35 2.87
N LEU A 42 -19.81 30.27 3.75
CA LEU A 42 -20.94 31.19 3.56
C LEU A 42 -20.50 32.39 2.71
N SER A 43 -21.40 32.86 1.82
CA SER A 43 -21.14 34.02 0.98
C SER A 43 -22.43 34.77 0.60
N SER A 44 -22.29 35.99 0.13
CA SER A 44 -23.37 36.77 -0.46
C SER A 44 -24.66 36.84 0.37
N PRO A 45 -24.62 37.23 1.65
CA PRO A 45 -25.83 37.31 2.47
C PRO A 45 -26.77 38.37 1.94
N SER A 46 -28.10 38.13 2.07
CA SER A 46 -29.15 39.08 1.80
C SER A 46 -29.87 39.43 3.09
N ASN A 47 -30.15 40.72 3.32
CA ASN A 47 -30.76 41.25 4.55
C ASN A 47 -29.92 40.94 5.84
N ALA A 48 -28.66 40.69 5.67
CA ALA A 48 -27.72 40.44 6.78
C ALA A 48 -26.27 40.86 6.37
N THR A 49 -25.36 40.87 7.31
CA THR A 49 -23.93 41.01 7.05
C THR A 49 -23.23 39.69 7.41
N LEU A 50 -22.20 39.38 6.64
CA LEU A 50 -21.39 38.20 6.91
C LEU A 50 -20.45 38.51 8.10
N GLY A 51 -20.33 37.56 9.03
CA GLY A 51 -19.41 37.64 10.16
C GLY A 51 -17.99 37.21 9.76
N SER A 52 -17.08 37.18 10.73
CA SER A 52 -15.71 36.72 10.55
C SER A 52 -15.60 35.19 10.40
N ASP A 53 -16.56 34.46 10.99
CA ASP A 53 -16.58 32.99 11.00
C ASP A 53 -17.51 32.47 9.89
N ASP A 54 -17.09 32.69 8.66
CA ASP A 54 -17.88 32.40 7.46
C ASP A 54 -17.55 31.02 6.84
N ALA A 55 -16.56 30.32 7.38
CA ALA A 55 -16.17 28.98 6.94
C ALA A 55 -16.18 27.96 8.07
N HIS A 56 -16.69 26.77 7.79
CA HIS A 56 -16.65 25.62 8.70
C HIS A 56 -15.97 24.44 8.02
N THR A 57 -14.99 23.84 8.72
CA THR A 57 -14.31 22.62 8.28
C THR A 57 -14.83 21.45 9.12
N TYR A 58 -15.39 20.45 8.45
CA TYR A 58 -15.74 19.17 9.03
C TYR A 58 -14.71 18.13 8.55
N THR A 59 -14.16 17.33 9.47
CA THR A 59 -13.24 16.23 9.13
C THR A 59 -14.00 14.92 9.15
N ILE A 60 -13.95 14.19 8.05
CA ILE A 60 -14.34 12.78 7.97
C ILE A 60 -13.11 12.00 8.40
N THR A 61 -13.23 11.32 9.53
CA THR A 61 -12.12 10.52 10.10
C THR A 61 -12.31 9.08 9.67
N ASP A 62 -11.27 8.52 9.07
CA ASP A 62 -11.19 7.09 8.79
C ASP A 62 -11.16 6.28 10.09
N ASN A 63 -11.91 5.18 10.14
CA ASN A 63 -12.03 4.28 11.29
C ASN A 63 -11.57 2.85 10.96
N ASP A 64 -11.03 2.63 9.79
CA ASP A 64 -10.54 1.34 9.33
C ASP A 64 -9.07 1.13 9.69
N SER A 65 -8.62 -0.10 9.63
CA SER A 65 -7.26 -0.46 10.02
C SER A 65 -6.39 -0.66 8.79
N ALA A 66 -5.20 -0.08 8.81
CA ALA A 66 -4.19 -0.33 7.79
C ALA A 66 -3.95 -1.84 7.60
N PRO A 67 -3.82 -2.32 6.36
CA PRO A 67 -3.61 -3.73 6.07
C PRO A 67 -2.28 -4.23 6.63
N VAL A 68 -2.16 -5.54 6.79
CA VAL A 68 -0.90 -6.24 7.09
C VAL A 68 -0.23 -6.63 5.78
N VAL A 69 1.09 -6.38 5.65
CA VAL A 69 1.90 -6.76 4.49
C VAL A 69 2.82 -7.93 4.85
N ASP A 70 2.73 -9.01 4.07
CA ASP A 70 3.47 -10.26 4.27
C ASP A 70 3.87 -10.89 2.94
N PHE A 71 4.89 -11.77 2.96
CA PHE A 71 5.08 -12.71 1.85
C PHE A 71 3.97 -13.77 1.84
N ASN A 72 3.47 -14.12 0.67
CA ASN A 72 2.52 -15.22 0.47
C ASN A 72 3.07 -16.58 0.99
N THR A 73 4.37 -16.77 0.89
CA THR A 73 5.10 -17.93 1.40
C THR A 73 6.48 -17.49 1.91
N THR A 74 6.99 -18.15 2.94
CA THR A 74 8.29 -17.81 3.54
C THR A 74 9.48 -18.52 2.88
N SER A 75 9.22 -19.48 1.99
CA SER A 75 10.28 -20.18 1.26
C SER A 75 9.83 -20.74 -0.07
N SER A 76 10.76 -20.86 -0.99
CA SER A 76 10.59 -21.57 -2.28
C SER A 76 11.97 -21.98 -2.82
N ASN A 77 12.00 -22.78 -3.87
CA ASN A 77 13.21 -23.19 -4.55
C ASN A 77 13.00 -23.37 -6.05
N GLY A 78 14.06 -23.49 -6.80
CA GLY A 78 14.08 -23.84 -8.21
C GLY A 78 15.48 -24.21 -8.64
N ALA A 79 15.59 -24.96 -9.74
CA ALA A 79 16.88 -25.22 -10.35
C ALA A 79 17.45 -23.91 -10.95
N GLU A 80 18.75 -23.78 -11.05
CA GLU A 80 19.42 -22.62 -11.67
C GLU A 80 19.04 -22.45 -13.14
N SER A 81 18.59 -23.51 -13.84
CA SER A 81 18.00 -23.44 -15.18
C SER A 81 16.67 -22.66 -15.23
N THR A 82 16.12 -22.27 -14.07
CA THR A 82 14.95 -21.39 -13.97
C THR A 82 15.38 -19.93 -14.12
N SER A 83 15.02 -19.27 -15.21
CA SER A 83 15.51 -17.92 -15.55
C SER A 83 15.07 -16.81 -14.59
N SER A 84 14.00 -17.00 -13.83
CA SER A 84 13.50 -16.01 -12.85
C SER A 84 12.53 -16.63 -11.85
N LYS A 85 12.37 -15.98 -10.69
CA LYS A 85 11.38 -16.33 -9.68
C LYS A 85 10.64 -15.08 -9.19
N ALA A 86 9.32 -15.11 -9.28
CA ALA A 86 8.45 -14.10 -8.69
C ALA A 86 8.12 -14.48 -7.24
N LEU A 87 8.31 -13.53 -6.33
CA LEU A 87 7.92 -13.61 -4.93
C LEU A 87 6.69 -12.71 -4.74
N THR A 88 5.57 -13.30 -4.34
CA THR A 88 4.33 -12.56 -4.11
C THR A 88 4.33 -12.00 -2.70
N VAL A 89 4.01 -10.71 -2.58
CA VAL A 89 3.78 -9.99 -1.33
C VAL A 89 2.30 -9.65 -1.29
N ASP A 90 1.61 -10.07 -0.24
CA ASP A 90 0.16 -9.90 -0.09
C ASP A 90 -0.17 -8.84 0.98
N LEU A 91 -1.33 -8.22 0.84
CA LEU A 91 -1.98 -7.41 1.86
C LEU A 91 -3.17 -8.18 2.43
N SER A 92 -3.40 -8.06 3.74
CA SER A 92 -4.55 -8.68 4.41
C SER A 92 -5.90 -8.13 3.95
N ALA A 93 -5.92 -6.91 3.44
CA ALA A 93 -7.08 -6.22 2.84
C ALA A 93 -6.60 -5.20 1.80
N ALA A 94 -7.49 -4.74 0.92
CA ALA A 94 -7.20 -3.59 0.07
C ALA A 94 -7.14 -2.32 0.92
N SER A 95 -6.31 -1.35 0.50
CA SER A 95 -6.30 0.03 1.02
C SER A 95 -6.69 0.99 -0.11
N ALA A 96 -7.31 2.10 0.20
CA ALA A 96 -7.55 3.17 -0.75
C ALA A 96 -6.28 4.00 -1.04
N GLN A 97 -5.18 3.70 -0.33
CA GLN A 97 -3.89 4.33 -0.50
C GLN A 97 -2.88 3.36 -1.15
N ASP A 98 -1.87 3.90 -1.84
CA ASP A 98 -0.73 3.10 -2.26
C ASP A 98 0.03 2.62 -1.02
N VAL A 99 0.26 1.31 -0.92
CA VAL A 99 1.09 0.70 0.11
C VAL A 99 2.50 0.54 -0.43
N THR A 100 3.50 1.00 0.31
CA THR A 100 4.91 0.75 -0.03
C THR A 100 5.58 -0.08 1.05
N VAL A 101 6.53 -0.93 0.67
CA VAL A 101 7.37 -1.69 1.60
C VAL A 101 8.78 -1.79 1.04
N ASP A 102 9.77 -1.45 1.84
CA ASP A 102 11.17 -1.62 1.48
C ASP A 102 11.57 -3.09 1.59
N TYR A 103 12.48 -3.52 0.73
CA TYR A 103 13.07 -4.85 0.83
C TYR A 103 14.59 -4.83 0.69
N ALA A 104 15.24 -5.66 1.50
CA ALA A 104 16.67 -5.91 1.45
C ALA A 104 16.95 -7.34 1.01
N VAL A 105 18.02 -7.52 0.21
CA VAL A 105 18.42 -8.80 -0.37
C VAL A 105 19.73 -9.23 0.21
N THR A 106 19.79 -10.47 0.72
CA THR A 106 20.97 -11.12 1.30
C THR A 106 20.97 -12.60 0.87
N GLY A 107 21.88 -13.40 1.39
CA GLY A 107 21.96 -14.84 1.13
C GLY A 107 23.35 -15.30 0.84
N THR A 108 23.50 -16.54 0.37
CA THR A 108 24.78 -17.12 -0.06
C THR A 108 25.04 -16.89 -1.55
N ALA A 109 24.00 -16.83 -2.37
CA ALA A 109 24.11 -16.50 -3.79
C ALA A 109 24.62 -15.06 -4.00
N THR A 110 25.42 -14.85 -5.02
CA THR A 110 26.04 -13.58 -5.38
C THR A 110 25.18 -12.84 -6.40
N GLY A 111 24.63 -11.70 -5.99
CA GLY A 111 23.81 -10.84 -6.87
C GLY A 111 24.61 -10.15 -7.97
N SER A 112 23.99 -9.13 -8.57
CA SER A 112 24.58 -8.29 -9.64
C SER A 112 24.89 -9.04 -10.95
N GLY A 113 24.18 -10.13 -11.20
CA GLY A 113 24.29 -10.91 -12.44
C GLY A 113 25.37 -12.00 -12.39
N THR A 114 25.94 -12.33 -11.24
CA THR A 114 26.76 -13.54 -11.04
C THR A 114 25.83 -14.75 -11.01
N ASP A 115 24.99 -14.89 -9.98
CA ASP A 115 24.03 -16.00 -9.86
C ASP A 115 22.59 -15.53 -10.11
N TYR A 116 22.30 -14.25 -9.87
CA TYR A 116 20.98 -13.63 -10.12
C TYR A 116 21.07 -12.11 -10.19
N THR A 117 19.96 -11.48 -10.56
CA THR A 117 19.78 -10.02 -10.51
C THR A 117 18.57 -9.67 -9.65
N LEU A 118 18.84 -9.07 -8.51
CA LEU A 118 17.88 -8.36 -7.65
C LEU A 118 18.67 -7.47 -6.67
N ALA A 119 18.41 -6.17 -6.70
CA ALA A 119 18.96 -5.22 -5.73
C ALA A 119 17.94 -4.94 -4.63
N ASN A 120 18.38 -4.33 -3.52
CA ASN A 120 17.48 -3.73 -2.54
C ASN A 120 16.58 -2.69 -3.22
N GLY A 121 15.35 -2.55 -2.74
CA GLY A 121 14.40 -1.63 -3.35
C GLY A 121 13.16 -1.42 -2.51
N THR A 122 12.17 -0.79 -3.12
CA THR A 122 10.85 -0.57 -2.55
C THR A 122 9.80 -1.15 -3.48
N LEU A 123 8.92 -2.00 -2.96
CA LEU A 123 7.73 -2.48 -3.65
C LEU A 123 6.59 -1.50 -3.39
N THR A 124 5.85 -1.13 -4.44
CA THR A 124 4.59 -0.40 -4.33
C THR A 124 3.44 -1.31 -4.74
N ILE A 125 2.45 -1.44 -3.87
CA ILE A 125 1.16 -2.10 -4.15
C ILE A 125 0.15 -0.97 -4.30
N SER A 126 -0.38 -0.79 -5.50
CA SER A 126 -1.28 0.32 -5.80
C SER A 126 -2.60 0.24 -5.05
N ALA A 127 -3.18 1.38 -4.74
CA ALA A 127 -4.51 1.52 -4.14
C ALA A 127 -5.54 0.57 -4.79
N GLY A 128 -6.34 -0.10 -3.97
CA GLY A 128 -7.32 -1.11 -4.38
C GLY A 128 -6.75 -2.48 -4.71
N SER A 129 -5.42 -2.65 -4.78
CA SER A 129 -4.78 -3.96 -5.00
C SER A 129 -4.51 -4.65 -3.66
N THR A 130 -4.46 -5.98 -3.67
CA THR A 130 -4.15 -6.79 -2.48
C THR A 130 -2.83 -7.54 -2.60
N SER A 131 -2.05 -7.34 -3.66
CA SER A 131 -0.75 -7.98 -3.82
C SER A 131 0.18 -7.23 -4.76
N GLY A 132 1.48 -7.49 -4.59
CA GLY A 132 2.56 -7.06 -5.45
C GLY A 132 3.60 -8.15 -5.64
N THR A 133 4.60 -7.91 -6.46
CA THR A 133 5.60 -8.93 -6.81
C THR A 133 7.01 -8.36 -6.78
N ILE A 134 7.92 -9.05 -6.10
CA ILE A 134 9.37 -8.85 -6.18
C ILE A 134 9.93 -9.98 -7.04
N THR A 135 10.74 -9.67 -8.04
CA THR A 135 11.25 -10.67 -8.99
C THR A 135 12.75 -10.86 -8.85
N ILE A 136 13.17 -12.06 -8.48
CA ILE A 136 14.56 -12.53 -8.64
C ILE A 136 14.72 -12.84 -10.13
N ALA A 137 15.50 -12.02 -10.85
CA ALA A 137 15.63 -12.11 -12.29
C ALA A 137 17.02 -12.63 -12.70
N SER A 138 17.12 -13.08 -13.94
CA SER A 138 18.41 -13.50 -14.55
C SER A 138 19.16 -14.49 -13.67
N ILE A 139 18.47 -15.51 -13.16
CA ILE A 139 19.12 -16.64 -12.49
C ILE A 139 20.03 -17.30 -13.54
N VAL A 140 21.29 -17.45 -13.18
CA VAL A 140 22.33 -17.93 -14.11
C VAL A 140 22.43 -19.45 -13.98
N ASN A 141 22.46 -20.13 -15.12
CA ASN A 141 22.72 -21.54 -15.23
C ASN A 141 24.04 -21.72 -15.96
N ASP A 142 25.00 -22.35 -15.35
CA ASP A 142 26.28 -22.61 -16.00
C ASP A 142 26.55 -24.13 -16.14
N SER A 143 27.73 -24.64 -15.91
CA SER A 143 28.09 -26.07 -16.02
C SER A 143 29.08 -26.47 -14.92
N LEU A 144 29.13 -25.71 -13.83
CA LEU A 144 29.99 -25.99 -12.68
C LEU A 144 29.14 -26.66 -11.60
N ASP A 145 29.61 -27.77 -11.06
CA ASP A 145 29.02 -28.39 -9.88
C ASP A 145 29.27 -27.50 -8.65
N GLU A 146 28.17 -26.94 -8.11
CA GLU A 146 28.17 -25.99 -7.02
C GLU A 146 27.28 -26.44 -5.84
N ALA A 147 27.40 -25.78 -4.73
CA ALA A 147 26.47 -26.00 -3.62
C ALA A 147 25.19 -25.20 -3.87
N ASN A 148 24.02 -25.74 -3.46
CA ASN A 148 22.78 -24.98 -3.44
C ASN A 148 22.96 -23.65 -2.70
N GLU A 149 22.49 -22.58 -3.28
CA GLU A 149 22.64 -21.23 -2.77
C GLU A 149 21.30 -20.58 -2.42
N THR A 150 21.33 -19.52 -1.62
CA THR A 150 20.10 -18.83 -1.17
C THR A 150 20.08 -17.37 -1.55
N VAL A 151 18.90 -16.90 -1.90
CA VAL A 151 18.53 -15.49 -1.98
C VAL A 151 17.49 -15.23 -0.89
N ILE A 152 17.80 -14.38 0.08
CA ILE A 152 16.93 -14.04 1.20
C ILE A 152 16.44 -12.62 1.01
N VAL A 153 15.13 -12.44 0.91
CA VAL A 153 14.48 -11.14 0.79
C VAL A 153 13.74 -10.83 2.08
N THR A 154 14.05 -9.68 2.68
CA THR A 154 13.46 -9.23 3.95
C THR A 154 12.71 -7.93 3.73
N LEU A 155 11.41 -7.91 4.08
CA LEU A 155 10.55 -6.72 4.06
C LEU A 155 10.79 -5.86 5.29
N SER A 156 10.66 -4.53 5.13
CA SER A 156 10.82 -3.57 6.23
C SER A 156 10.13 -2.24 5.91
N SER A 157 9.96 -1.39 6.93
CA SER A 157 9.50 0.01 6.79
C SER A 157 8.24 0.17 5.91
N PRO A 158 7.14 -0.56 6.13
CA PRO A 158 5.93 -0.35 5.35
C PRO A 158 5.35 1.06 5.58
N SER A 159 4.72 1.62 4.55
CA SER A 159 3.90 2.83 4.63
C SER A 159 2.46 2.48 4.24
N ASN A 160 1.47 3.01 4.94
CA ASN A 160 0.05 2.70 4.79
C ASN A 160 -0.27 1.20 5.00
N ALA A 161 0.56 0.52 5.75
CA ALA A 161 0.40 -0.89 6.15
C ALA A 161 1.19 -1.16 7.43
N THR A 162 0.91 -2.28 8.08
CA THR A 162 1.71 -2.83 9.17
C THR A 162 2.49 -4.05 8.68
N LEU A 163 3.72 -4.24 9.15
CA LEU A 163 4.51 -5.41 8.79
C LEU A 163 3.99 -6.64 9.54
N GLY A 164 3.75 -7.73 8.83
CA GLY A 164 3.31 -8.99 9.41
C GLY A 164 4.45 -9.91 9.85
N SER A 165 4.11 -11.15 10.19
CA SER A 165 5.05 -12.16 10.69
C SER A 165 5.91 -12.76 9.57
N ASP A 166 5.35 -12.89 8.37
CA ASP A 166 5.98 -13.52 7.22
C ASP A 166 6.76 -12.50 6.37
N SER A 167 7.61 -11.73 7.05
CA SER A 167 8.39 -10.65 6.46
C SER A 167 9.70 -11.10 5.80
N VAL A 168 10.02 -12.39 5.83
CA VAL A 168 11.26 -12.94 5.23
C VAL A 168 10.90 -14.09 4.28
N HIS A 169 11.43 -14.04 3.06
CA HIS A 169 11.36 -15.15 2.11
C HIS A 169 12.75 -15.64 1.75
N THR A 170 12.96 -16.96 1.82
CA THR A 170 14.18 -17.63 1.37
C THR A 170 13.90 -18.38 0.07
N TYR A 171 14.54 -17.98 -1.02
CA TYR A 171 14.59 -18.74 -2.26
C TYR A 171 15.87 -19.52 -2.34
N THR A 172 15.82 -20.83 -2.62
CA THR A 172 17.00 -21.67 -2.85
C THR A 172 17.19 -21.92 -4.33
N ILE A 173 18.34 -21.53 -4.87
CA ILE A 173 18.82 -21.92 -6.20
C ILE A 173 19.46 -23.28 -6.06
N ASN A 174 18.90 -24.27 -6.71
CA ASN A 174 19.41 -25.63 -6.70
C ASN A 174 20.33 -25.83 -7.90
N ASP A 175 21.56 -26.21 -7.62
CA ASP A 175 22.50 -26.68 -8.63
C ASP A 175 21.93 -27.90 -9.38
N ASN A 176 22.14 -27.94 -10.67
CA ASN A 176 21.66 -29.02 -11.55
C ASN A 176 22.80 -29.70 -12.34
N ASP A 177 24.05 -29.36 -12.03
CA ASP A 177 25.23 -29.93 -12.65
C ASP A 177 25.82 -31.10 -11.86
N ASN A 178 26.73 -31.84 -12.46
CA ASN A 178 27.32 -33.03 -11.83
C ASN A 178 28.80 -32.82 -11.58
N ALA A 179 29.23 -33.29 -10.43
CA ALA A 179 30.65 -33.35 -10.13
C ALA A 179 31.43 -34.10 -11.24
N PRO A 180 32.62 -33.61 -11.62
CA PRO A 180 33.48 -34.20 -12.65
C PRO A 180 34.02 -35.60 -12.32
#